data_ae557360161e92550255dd53cbc580b6
#
_entry.id   ae557360161e92550255dd53cbc580b6
#
_cell.length_a   1.000
_cell.length_b   1.000
_cell.length_c   1.000
_cell.angle_alpha   90.00
_cell.angle_beta   90.00
_cell.angle_gamma   90.00
#
_symmetry.space_group_name_H-M   'P 1'
#
loop_
_entity.id
_entity.type
_entity.pdbx_description
1 polymer ?
#
loop_
_entity_poly.entity_id
_entity_poly.type
_entity_poly.pdbx_seq_one_letter_code
_entity_poly.pdbx_strand_id
1 'polypeptide(L)'
;MDLCITSDGKVYENLKIIKKYEKQLVKLQRQLSHKGKRSKNYYKTKKKIALCHEKIRNIRKDYLHKVSHEIISENQVIVSENLQIKNMVKNHHLAKAISDVSWYELTRQLEYKAKWNGRKYIKIDTFYASSQLCSVCGYQNPDTKDLSVRTWICPKCGAEHDRDINAAKNILTEGLRQIA
;
A
#
# COMPACT_ATOMS: atom_id res chain seq x y z
N MET A 1 -8.95 1.19 -2.90
CA MET A 1 -7.79 1.03 -2.00
C MET A 1 -6.60 1.61 -2.74
N ASP A 2 -6.04 2.65 -2.21
CA ASP A 2 -4.91 3.36 -2.77
C ASP A 2 -3.60 2.77 -2.29
N LEU A 3 -2.48 3.15 -2.89
CA LEU A 3 -1.16 2.70 -2.48
C LEU A 3 -0.80 3.32 -1.12
N CYS A 4 -0.86 4.65 -1.04
CA CYS A 4 -0.74 5.40 0.22
C CYS A 4 -1.28 6.83 0.06
N ILE A 5 -1.58 7.45 1.20
CA ILE A 5 -1.98 8.86 1.30
C ILE A 5 -1.03 9.51 2.29
N THR A 6 -0.51 10.68 1.95
CA THR A 6 0.46 11.44 2.77
C THR A 6 -0.24 12.48 3.63
N SER A 7 0.45 12.99 4.64
CA SER A 7 -0.11 13.96 5.61
C SER A 7 -0.45 15.33 5.01
N ASP A 8 0.09 15.65 3.83
CA ASP A 8 -0.24 16.83 3.02
C ASP A 8 -1.44 16.60 2.08
N GLY A 9 -2.01 15.38 2.08
CA GLY A 9 -3.19 15.03 1.29
C GLY A 9 -2.86 14.49 -0.11
N LYS A 10 -1.59 14.28 -0.46
CA LYS A 10 -1.23 13.68 -1.75
C LYS A 10 -1.60 12.19 -1.77
N VAL A 11 -2.33 11.78 -2.80
CA VAL A 11 -2.80 10.40 -2.98
C VAL A 11 -1.97 9.70 -4.04
N TYR A 12 -1.39 8.56 -3.70
CA TYR A 12 -0.74 7.65 -4.64
C TYR A 12 -1.67 6.48 -4.92
N GLU A 13 -2.21 6.43 -6.13
CA GLU A 13 -3.19 5.42 -6.52
C GLU A 13 -2.57 4.03 -6.68
N ASN A 14 -3.35 2.99 -6.42
CA ASN A 14 -3.00 1.63 -6.82
C ASN A 14 -3.28 1.45 -8.32
N LEU A 15 -2.27 1.11 -9.10
CA LEU A 15 -2.37 0.90 -10.55
C LEU A 15 -3.24 -0.31 -10.94
N LYS A 16 -3.66 -1.15 -9.98
CA LYS A 16 -4.50 -2.35 -10.18
C LYS A 16 -3.98 -3.24 -11.31
N ILE A 17 -2.65 -3.45 -11.35
CA ILE A 17 -1.95 -4.12 -12.46
C ILE A 17 -2.42 -5.56 -12.63
N ILE A 18 -2.64 -6.30 -11.54
CA ILE A 18 -3.15 -7.67 -11.62
C ILE A 18 -4.50 -7.69 -12.33
N LYS A 19 -5.41 -6.78 -11.96
CA LYS A 19 -6.74 -6.66 -12.59
C LYS A 19 -6.62 -6.38 -14.10
N LYS A 20 -5.69 -5.50 -14.50
CA LYS A 20 -5.44 -5.15 -15.90
C LYS A 20 -5.04 -6.37 -16.75
N TYR A 21 -4.20 -7.25 -16.21
CA TYR A 21 -3.68 -8.42 -16.93
C TYR A 21 -4.46 -9.72 -16.64
N GLU A 22 -5.47 -9.71 -15.78
CA GLU A 22 -6.21 -10.89 -15.33
C GLU A 22 -6.82 -11.67 -16.49
N LYS A 23 -7.55 -10.99 -17.38
CA LYS A 23 -8.18 -11.63 -18.56
C LYS A 23 -7.15 -12.36 -19.43
N GLN A 24 -5.99 -11.74 -19.63
CA GLN A 24 -4.90 -12.35 -20.41
C GLN A 24 -4.32 -13.59 -19.72
N LEU A 25 -4.08 -13.50 -18.41
CA LEU A 25 -3.57 -14.64 -17.63
C LEU A 25 -4.55 -15.81 -17.63
N VAL A 26 -5.84 -15.56 -17.38
CA VAL A 26 -6.89 -16.59 -17.42
C VAL A 26 -6.96 -17.26 -18.78
N LYS A 27 -6.93 -16.48 -19.87
CA LYS A 27 -6.89 -17.03 -21.25
C LYS A 27 -5.68 -17.95 -21.47
N LEU A 28 -4.49 -17.49 -21.08
CA LEU A 28 -3.25 -18.28 -21.23
C LEU A 28 -3.26 -19.55 -20.36
N GLN A 29 -3.78 -19.46 -19.14
CA GLN A 29 -3.89 -20.62 -18.24
C GLN A 29 -4.88 -21.67 -18.78
N ARG A 30 -6.04 -21.24 -19.30
CA ARG A 30 -6.99 -22.14 -19.99
C ARG A 30 -6.34 -22.80 -21.22
N GLN A 31 -5.62 -22.03 -22.04
CA GLN A 31 -4.89 -22.60 -23.16
C GLN A 31 -3.83 -23.62 -22.72
N LEU A 32 -3.16 -23.38 -21.59
CA LEU A 32 -2.15 -24.30 -21.05
C LEU A 32 -2.77 -25.61 -20.59
N SER A 33 -3.95 -25.57 -19.92
CA SER A 33 -4.64 -26.77 -19.41
C SER A 33 -5.09 -27.73 -20.52
N HIS A 34 -5.36 -27.24 -21.73
CA HIS A 34 -5.75 -28.04 -22.89
C HIS A 34 -4.55 -28.58 -23.70
N LYS A 35 -3.31 -28.33 -23.28
CA LYS A 35 -2.13 -28.78 -24.00
C LYS A 35 -1.51 -30.02 -23.36
N GLY A 36 -1.10 -30.96 -24.19
CA GLY A 36 -0.38 -32.15 -23.73
C GLY A 36 0.88 -31.74 -22.93
N LYS A 37 0.97 -32.24 -21.70
CA LYS A 37 2.14 -32.00 -20.82
C LYS A 37 3.43 -32.39 -21.56
N ARG A 38 4.47 -31.58 -21.42
CA ARG A 38 5.80 -31.75 -22.06
C ARG A 38 5.82 -31.50 -23.57
N SER A 39 4.72 -31.15 -24.25
CA SER A 39 4.76 -30.79 -25.68
C SER A 39 5.46 -29.43 -25.89
N LYS A 40 6.03 -29.22 -27.10
CA LYS A 40 6.61 -27.91 -27.49
C LYS A 40 5.61 -26.77 -27.30
N ASN A 41 4.32 -27.00 -27.60
CA ASN A 41 3.26 -26.00 -27.45
C ASN A 41 2.91 -25.74 -25.98
N TYR A 42 3.04 -26.74 -25.10
CA TYR A 42 2.91 -26.55 -23.65
C TYR A 42 3.98 -25.58 -23.15
N TYR A 43 5.25 -25.80 -23.48
CA TYR A 43 6.35 -24.93 -23.05
C TYR A 43 6.26 -23.52 -23.64
N LYS A 44 5.85 -23.37 -24.91
CA LYS A 44 5.59 -22.04 -25.50
C LYS A 44 4.54 -21.25 -24.71
N THR A 45 3.44 -21.92 -24.31
CA THR A 45 2.37 -21.26 -23.55
C THR A 45 2.80 -20.96 -22.10
N LYS A 46 3.54 -21.87 -21.46
CA LYS A 46 4.13 -21.65 -20.14
C LYS A 46 5.06 -20.42 -20.14
N LYS A 47 5.89 -20.28 -21.19
CA LYS A 47 6.75 -19.09 -21.37
C LYS A 47 5.93 -17.80 -21.50
N LYS A 48 4.81 -17.79 -22.24
CA LYS A 48 3.91 -16.63 -22.36
C LYS A 48 3.32 -16.22 -21.01
N ILE A 49 2.93 -17.19 -20.17
CA ILE A 49 2.44 -16.95 -18.81
C ILE A 49 3.56 -16.31 -17.95
N ALA A 50 4.76 -16.89 -18.00
CA ALA A 50 5.92 -16.35 -17.25
C ALA A 50 6.24 -14.91 -17.66
N LEU A 51 6.27 -14.60 -18.95
CA LEU A 51 6.49 -13.24 -19.46
C LEU A 51 5.38 -12.27 -19.03
N CYS A 52 4.13 -12.74 -18.96
CA CYS A 52 3.02 -11.91 -18.46
C CYS A 52 3.22 -11.57 -16.96
N HIS A 53 3.58 -12.54 -16.13
CA HIS A 53 3.89 -12.31 -14.73
C HIS A 53 5.10 -11.40 -14.54
N GLU A 54 6.13 -11.58 -15.35
CA GLU A 54 7.31 -10.72 -15.34
C GLU A 54 6.96 -9.26 -15.67
N LYS A 55 6.13 -9.05 -16.70
CA LYS A 55 5.64 -7.72 -17.07
C LYS A 55 4.86 -7.06 -15.92
N ILE A 56 3.95 -7.80 -15.28
CA ILE A 56 3.19 -7.32 -14.11
C ILE A 56 4.16 -6.89 -12.99
N ARG A 57 5.13 -7.75 -12.67
CA ARG A 57 6.14 -7.47 -11.65
C ARG A 57 6.97 -6.22 -11.97
N ASN A 58 7.42 -6.09 -13.21
CA ASN A 58 8.29 -4.99 -13.62
C ASN A 58 7.55 -3.64 -13.61
N ILE A 59 6.30 -3.58 -14.10
CA ILE A 59 5.48 -2.36 -14.05
C ILE A 59 5.26 -1.93 -12.60
N ARG A 60 4.90 -2.88 -11.72
CA ARG A 60 4.71 -2.61 -10.30
C ARG A 60 5.99 -2.10 -9.65
N LYS A 61 7.10 -2.77 -9.90
CA LYS A 61 8.40 -2.40 -9.34
C LYS A 61 8.82 -1.00 -9.77
N ASP A 62 8.67 -0.67 -11.06
CA ASP A 62 8.98 0.66 -11.59
C ASP A 62 8.13 1.75 -10.91
N TYR A 63 6.83 1.52 -10.80
CA TYR A 63 5.92 2.45 -10.12
C TYR A 63 6.31 2.67 -8.66
N LEU A 64 6.53 1.60 -7.91
CA LEU A 64 6.94 1.70 -6.50
C LEU A 64 8.30 2.41 -6.35
N HIS A 65 9.23 2.21 -7.30
CA HIS A 65 10.49 2.93 -7.30
C HIS A 65 10.33 4.44 -7.52
N LYS A 66 9.41 4.86 -8.41
CA LYS A 66 9.09 6.26 -8.64
C LYS A 66 8.46 6.91 -7.40
N VAL A 67 7.40 6.29 -6.86
CA VAL A 67 6.73 6.78 -5.66
C VAL A 67 7.68 6.87 -4.46
N SER A 68 8.43 5.80 -4.18
CA SER A 68 9.36 5.81 -3.05
C SER A 68 10.53 6.78 -3.23
N HIS A 69 10.96 7.04 -4.47
CA HIS A 69 11.98 8.05 -4.76
C HIS A 69 11.44 9.46 -4.47
N GLU A 70 10.26 9.76 -4.97
CA GLU A 70 9.59 11.04 -4.76
C GLU A 70 9.40 11.33 -3.27
N ILE A 71 8.82 10.39 -2.50
CA ILE A 71 8.63 10.54 -1.05
C ILE A 71 9.95 10.81 -0.33
N ILE A 72 11.02 10.09 -0.68
CA ILE A 72 12.33 10.26 -0.04
C ILE A 72 12.99 11.58 -0.42
N SER A 73 12.85 12.03 -1.67
CA SER A 73 13.47 13.28 -2.13
C SER A 73 12.84 14.51 -1.49
N GLU A 74 11.52 14.47 -1.27
CA GLU A 74 10.76 15.61 -0.76
C GLU A 74 10.75 15.71 0.78
N ASN A 75 11.15 14.64 1.51
CA ASN A 75 10.98 14.59 2.97
C ASN A 75 12.27 14.23 3.72
N GLN A 76 12.52 14.87 4.87
CA GLN A 76 13.62 14.54 5.78
C GLN A 76 13.30 13.38 6.71
N VAL A 77 12.03 13.27 7.12
CA VAL A 77 11.50 12.25 8.02
C VAL A 77 10.29 11.62 7.36
N ILE A 78 10.30 10.30 7.25
CA ILE A 78 9.20 9.51 6.70
C ILE A 78 8.67 8.60 7.81
N VAL A 79 7.38 8.68 8.06
CA VAL A 79 6.71 7.84 9.07
C VAL A 79 5.66 6.98 8.40
N SER A 80 5.60 5.71 8.74
CA SER A 80 4.58 4.79 8.25
C SER A 80 4.01 3.91 9.33
N GLU A 81 2.83 3.35 9.07
CA GLU A 81 2.29 2.26 9.89
C GLU A 81 3.15 0.99 9.76
N ASN A 82 3.19 0.21 10.85
CA ASN A 82 3.78 -1.12 10.84
C ASN A 82 2.72 -2.17 10.45
N LEU A 83 2.43 -2.28 9.16
CA LEU A 83 1.40 -3.16 8.63
C LEU A 83 1.78 -4.64 8.77
N GLN A 84 0.92 -5.44 9.42
CA GLN A 84 1.06 -6.89 9.54
C GLN A 84 0.58 -7.61 8.26
N ILE A 85 1.24 -7.35 7.12
CA ILE A 85 0.82 -7.80 5.79
C ILE A 85 0.63 -9.32 5.72
N LYS A 86 1.50 -10.10 6.39
CA LYS A 86 1.35 -11.57 6.47
C LYS A 86 0.01 -12.00 7.08
N ASN A 87 -0.49 -11.26 8.06
CA ASN A 87 -1.80 -11.54 8.67
C ASN A 87 -2.94 -11.03 7.79
N MET A 88 -2.77 -9.87 7.15
CA MET A 88 -3.79 -9.28 6.28
C MET A 88 -4.10 -10.16 5.07
N VAL A 89 -3.12 -10.82 4.46
CA VAL A 89 -3.32 -11.72 3.31
C VAL A 89 -3.98 -13.05 3.67
N LYS A 90 -4.15 -13.38 4.96
CA LYS A 90 -4.95 -14.55 5.38
C LYS A 90 -6.44 -14.34 5.11
N ASN A 91 -6.90 -13.09 4.99
CA ASN A 91 -8.25 -12.77 4.55
C ASN A 91 -8.35 -12.99 3.03
N HIS A 92 -8.94 -14.10 2.60
CA HIS A 92 -9.06 -14.51 1.20
C HIS A 92 -9.78 -13.47 0.32
N HIS A 93 -10.73 -12.71 0.87
CA HIS A 93 -11.45 -11.67 0.14
C HIS A 93 -10.55 -10.47 -0.22
N LEU A 94 -9.59 -10.15 0.63
CA LEU A 94 -8.70 -9.00 0.47
C LEU A 94 -7.31 -9.38 -0.05
N ALA A 95 -6.91 -10.64 0.04
CA ALA A 95 -5.55 -11.10 -0.26
C ALA A 95 -5.06 -10.66 -1.66
N LYS A 96 -5.93 -10.76 -2.67
CA LYS A 96 -5.61 -10.34 -4.04
C LYS A 96 -5.35 -8.83 -4.13
N ALA A 97 -6.20 -8.02 -3.50
CA ALA A 97 -6.06 -6.57 -3.51
C ALA A 97 -4.81 -6.13 -2.73
N ILE A 98 -4.55 -6.71 -1.56
CA ILE A 98 -3.37 -6.45 -0.74
C ILE A 98 -2.09 -6.83 -1.48
N SER A 99 -2.09 -7.97 -2.17
CA SER A 99 -0.95 -8.42 -2.99
C SER A 99 -0.71 -7.50 -4.20
N ASP A 100 -1.77 -6.91 -4.76
CA ASP A 100 -1.66 -5.99 -5.89
C ASP A 100 -1.06 -4.63 -5.47
N VAL A 101 -1.44 -4.11 -4.31
CA VAL A 101 -0.89 -2.86 -3.75
C VAL A 101 0.62 -3.00 -3.44
N SER A 102 1.05 -4.16 -2.94
CA SER A 102 2.47 -4.45 -2.64
C SER A 102 3.10 -3.54 -1.58
N TRP A 103 2.37 -3.26 -0.50
CA TRP A 103 2.85 -2.42 0.62
C TRP A 103 4.17 -2.88 1.21
N TYR A 104 4.40 -4.20 1.32
CA TYR A 104 5.68 -4.71 1.80
C TYR A 104 6.87 -4.19 0.97
N GLU A 105 6.73 -4.21 -0.36
CA GLU A 105 7.80 -3.73 -1.24
C GLU A 105 7.97 -2.22 -1.16
N LEU A 106 6.87 -1.46 -1.01
CA LEU A 106 6.94 -0.01 -0.81
C LEU A 106 7.69 0.32 0.49
N THR A 107 7.28 -0.25 1.62
CA THR A 107 7.94 0.01 2.92
C THR A 107 9.41 -0.41 2.91
N ARG A 108 9.75 -1.54 2.28
CA ARG A 108 11.12 -1.96 2.08
C ARG A 108 11.93 -0.95 1.27
N GLN A 109 11.34 -0.39 0.20
CA GLN A 109 12.00 0.63 -0.63
C GLN A 109 12.19 1.94 0.11
N LEU A 110 11.21 2.38 0.89
CA LEU A 110 11.33 3.58 1.72
C LEU A 110 12.45 3.42 2.75
N GLU A 111 12.54 2.27 3.41
CA GLU A 111 13.52 1.98 4.45
C GLU A 111 14.96 2.06 3.94
N TYR A 112 15.32 1.31 2.86
CA TYR A 112 16.69 1.35 2.36
C TYR A 112 17.04 2.66 1.64
N LYS A 113 16.08 3.28 0.94
CA LYS A 113 16.32 4.57 0.28
C LYS A 113 16.49 5.70 1.29
N ALA A 114 15.71 5.71 2.38
CA ALA A 114 15.91 6.66 3.46
C ALA A 114 17.33 6.55 4.02
N LYS A 115 17.79 5.33 4.30
CA LYS A 115 19.18 5.09 4.75
C LYS A 115 20.21 5.61 3.75
N TRP A 116 20.04 5.36 2.46
CA TRP A 116 20.98 5.82 1.42
C TRP A 116 21.02 7.33 1.25
N ASN A 117 19.92 8.02 1.52
CA ASN A 117 19.79 9.46 1.37
C ASN A 117 19.94 10.22 2.70
N GLY A 118 20.38 9.55 3.78
CA GLY A 118 20.53 10.17 5.10
C GLY A 118 19.22 10.69 5.69
N ARG A 119 18.07 10.08 5.29
CA ARG A 119 16.73 10.40 5.80
C ARG A 119 16.35 9.48 6.95
N LYS A 120 15.46 9.93 7.83
CA LYS A 120 14.90 9.08 8.90
C LYS A 120 13.64 8.38 8.41
N TYR A 121 13.57 7.06 8.60
CA TYR A 121 12.36 6.26 8.35
C TYR A 121 11.93 5.58 9.64
N ILE A 122 10.67 5.81 10.05
CA ILE A 122 10.10 5.37 11.32
C ILE A 122 8.85 4.56 11.04
N LYS A 123 8.70 3.44 11.72
CA LYS A 123 7.46 2.67 11.78
C LYS A 123 6.84 2.84 13.16
N ILE A 124 5.63 3.39 13.22
CA ILE A 124 4.90 3.52 14.47
C ILE A 124 4.35 2.17 14.93
N ASP A 125 3.85 2.12 16.18
CA ASP A 125 3.23 0.91 16.72
C ASP A 125 2.07 0.41 15.84
N THR A 126 1.96 -0.91 15.69
CA THR A 126 0.93 -1.57 14.86
C THR A 126 -0.49 -1.28 15.35
N PHE A 127 -0.67 -1.04 16.66
CA PHE A 127 -1.98 -0.85 17.28
C PHE A 127 -2.31 0.63 17.52
N TYR A 128 -1.49 1.54 17.06
CA TYR A 128 -1.77 2.97 17.19
C TYR A 128 -3.06 3.33 16.44
N ALA A 129 -4.02 3.93 17.16
CA ALA A 129 -5.36 4.21 16.64
C ALA A 129 -5.41 5.43 15.71
N SER A 130 -4.52 5.51 14.72
CA SER A 130 -4.29 6.66 13.85
C SER A 130 -5.59 7.20 13.20
N SER A 131 -6.45 6.32 12.72
CA SER A 131 -7.71 6.71 12.05
C SER A 131 -8.82 7.15 13.00
N GLN A 132 -8.68 6.88 14.32
CA GLN A 132 -9.70 7.20 15.31
C GLN A 132 -9.43 8.52 16.05
N LEU A 133 -8.19 8.99 16.06
CA LEU A 133 -7.80 10.21 16.76
C LEU A 133 -8.04 11.43 15.89
N CYS A 134 -8.58 12.48 16.50
CA CYS A 134 -8.64 13.79 15.87
C CYS A 134 -7.24 14.41 15.85
N SER A 135 -6.71 14.71 14.67
CA SER A 135 -5.36 15.29 14.51
C SER A 135 -5.22 16.72 15.07
N VAL A 136 -6.35 17.38 15.43
CA VAL A 136 -6.36 18.73 16.00
C VAL A 136 -6.37 18.70 17.52
N CYS A 137 -7.22 17.88 18.15
CA CYS A 137 -7.43 17.93 19.61
C CYS A 137 -7.20 16.59 20.34
N GLY A 138 -6.82 15.53 19.64
CA GLY A 138 -6.55 14.21 20.21
C GLY A 138 -7.81 13.43 20.66
N TYR A 139 -9.02 13.94 20.42
CA TYR A 139 -10.24 13.21 20.76
C TYR A 139 -10.32 11.91 19.97
N GLN A 140 -10.61 10.79 20.65
CA GLN A 140 -10.78 9.49 20.00
C GLN A 140 -12.24 9.26 19.64
N ASN A 141 -12.54 9.17 18.35
CA ASN A 141 -13.86 8.86 17.82
C ASN A 141 -14.00 7.36 17.53
N PRO A 142 -14.83 6.63 18.29
CA PRO A 142 -15.01 5.19 18.09
C PRO A 142 -15.74 4.86 16.78
N ASP A 143 -16.56 5.77 16.23
CA ASP A 143 -17.34 5.52 15.02
C ASP A 143 -16.46 5.33 13.78
N THR A 144 -15.26 5.90 13.79
CA THR A 144 -14.29 5.74 12.70
C THR A 144 -13.65 4.35 12.63
N LYS A 145 -13.98 3.42 13.54
CA LYS A 145 -13.68 1.99 13.38
C LYS A 145 -14.41 1.40 12.20
N ASP A 146 -15.60 1.90 11.89
CA ASP A 146 -16.32 1.52 10.68
C ASP A 146 -15.57 2.06 9.46
N LEU A 147 -15.18 1.15 8.56
CA LEU A 147 -14.43 1.47 7.33
C LEU A 147 -15.27 2.24 6.31
N SER A 148 -16.61 2.28 6.46
CA SER A 148 -17.51 3.06 5.61
C SER A 148 -17.47 4.57 5.92
N VAL A 149 -17.08 4.95 7.14
CA VAL A 149 -16.92 6.34 7.55
C VAL A 149 -15.66 6.91 6.90
N ARG A 150 -15.83 7.74 5.87
CA ARG A 150 -14.72 8.37 5.13
C ARG A 150 -14.43 9.79 5.57
N THR A 151 -15.49 10.52 5.93
CA THR A 151 -15.41 11.89 6.44
C THR A 151 -16.16 11.97 7.76
N TRP A 152 -15.67 12.79 8.68
CA TRP A 152 -16.30 12.96 9.99
C TRP A 152 -15.96 14.33 10.59
N ILE A 153 -16.82 14.79 11.49
CA ILE A 153 -16.63 16.03 12.25
C ILE A 153 -16.31 15.65 13.69
N CYS A 154 -15.26 16.24 14.24
CA CYS A 154 -14.86 15.98 15.61
C CYS A 154 -15.89 16.58 16.60
N PRO A 155 -16.53 15.77 17.46
CA PRO A 155 -17.54 16.28 18.40
C PRO A 155 -16.96 17.18 19.50
N LYS A 156 -15.63 17.13 19.72
CA LYS A 156 -14.97 17.94 20.75
C LYS A 156 -14.53 19.31 20.24
N CYS A 157 -14.00 19.41 19.01
CA CYS A 157 -13.42 20.67 18.51
C CYS A 157 -14.04 21.16 17.20
N GLY A 158 -15.02 20.44 16.61
CA GLY A 158 -15.69 20.84 15.38
C GLY A 158 -14.86 20.70 14.11
N ALA A 159 -13.62 20.20 14.16
CA ALA A 159 -12.77 20.04 12.98
C ALA A 159 -13.33 18.95 12.05
N GLU A 160 -13.39 19.25 10.76
CA GLU A 160 -13.74 18.29 9.71
C GLU A 160 -12.51 17.52 9.25
N HIS A 161 -12.69 16.22 9.06
CA HIS A 161 -11.64 15.30 8.69
C HIS A 161 -12.03 14.41 7.52
N ASP A 162 -11.15 14.32 6.52
CA ASP A 162 -11.00 13.10 5.73
C ASP A 162 -10.27 12.07 6.60
N ARG A 163 -10.80 10.87 6.69
CA ARG A 163 -10.29 9.82 7.58
C ARG A 163 -8.84 9.43 7.30
N ASP A 164 -8.49 9.28 6.02
CA ASP A 164 -7.19 8.76 5.62
C ASP A 164 -6.11 9.87 5.75
N ILE A 165 -6.45 11.12 5.42
CA ILE A 165 -5.56 12.28 5.63
C ILE A 165 -5.37 12.55 7.13
N ASN A 166 -6.44 12.45 7.93
CA ASN A 166 -6.36 12.60 9.37
C ASN A 166 -5.46 11.52 10.00
N ALA A 167 -5.60 10.27 9.55
CA ALA A 167 -4.74 9.18 9.99
C ALA A 167 -3.27 9.44 9.64
N ALA A 168 -2.98 9.92 8.42
CA ALA A 168 -1.62 10.24 7.99
C ALA A 168 -0.99 11.36 8.85
N LYS A 169 -1.75 12.39 9.24
CA LYS A 169 -1.29 13.44 10.18
C LYS A 169 -0.98 12.87 11.56
N ASN A 170 -1.84 12.00 12.09
CA ASN A 170 -1.60 11.35 13.39
C ASN A 170 -0.37 10.43 13.38
N ILE A 171 -0.18 9.68 12.29
CA ILE A 171 1.00 8.82 12.10
C ILE A 171 2.27 9.67 12.11
N LEU A 172 2.28 10.78 11.38
CA LEU A 172 3.40 11.71 11.35
C LEU A 172 3.70 12.27 12.75
N THR A 173 2.69 12.76 13.44
CA THR A 173 2.83 13.33 14.80
C THR A 173 3.40 12.31 15.78
N GLU A 174 2.89 11.07 15.76
CA GLU A 174 3.39 10.00 16.64
C GLU A 174 4.84 9.63 16.31
N GLY A 175 5.20 9.52 15.03
CA GLY A 175 6.57 9.22 14.63
C GLY A 175 7.55 10.32 14.99
N LEU A 176 7.16 11.60 14.86
CA LEU A 176 8.00 12.73 15.29
C LEU A 176 8.20 12.73 16.80
N ARG A 177 7.16 12.39 17.59
CA ARG A 177 7.25 12.25 19.05
C ARG A 177 8.28 11.20 19.49
N GLN A 178 8.47 10.12 18.69
CA GLN A 178 9.44 9.06 19.01
C GLN A 178 10.90 9.48 18.78
N ILE A 179 11.16 10.58 18.11
CA ILE A 179 12.51 11.05 17.79
C ILE A 179 12.84 12.45 18.35
N ALA A 180 11.86 13.07 19.04
CA ALA A 180 12.08 14.32 19.79
C ALA A 180 12.73 14.03 21.14
#